data_a44542f543d7d1e5e4294fb6231616d3
#
_entry.id   a44542f543d7d1e5e4294fb6231616d3
#
_cell.length_a   1.000
_cell.length_b   1.000
_cell.length_c   1.000
_cell.angle_alpha   90.00
_cell.angle_beta   90.00
_cell.angle_gamma   90.00
#
_symmetry.space_group_name_H-M   'P 1'
#
loop_
_entity.id
_entity.type
_entity.pdbx_description
1 polymer ?
#
loop_
_entity_poly.entity_id
_entity_poly.type
_entity_poly.pdbx_seq_one_letter_code
_entity_poly.pdbx_strand_id
1 'polypeptide(L)'
;MPSYDKAKHIVEVDERILAVYVVDSAGKISDLFIAEDANIDHSFIETVQSSLNIRFEGEQERTKEQPLGKHLWNILEYDRVRIIEIYESTRLIIVLAKSHLSPGDIADTVLGYLYESEEDQPRSLF
;
A
#
# COMPACT_ATOMS: atom_id res chain seq x y z
N MET A 1 9.98 -16.70 5.46
CA MET A 1 10.06 -16.29 5.25
C MET A 1 10.16 -15.59 4.94
N PRO A 2 10.30 -15.25 4.71
CA PRO A 2 10.36 -14.39 4.54
C PRO A 2 10.03 -13.55 3.86
N SER A 3 9.76 -13.03 3.53
CA SER A 3 9.31 -12.30 3.04
C SER A 3 9.58 -11.40 2.76
N TYR A 4 10.07 -11.10 3.04
CA TYR A 4 10.53 -10.41 3.07
C TYR A 4 10.75 -9.58 2.07
N ASP A 5 10.74 -9.33 1.26
CA ASP A 5 10.93 -8.50 0.08
C ASP A 5 9.63 -8.15 -0.58
N LYS A 6 8.56 -8.12 0.16
CA LYS A 6 7.25 -7.78 -0.39
C LYS A 6 7.28 -6.38 -0.98
N ALA A 7 7.84 -5.42 -0.24
CA ALA A 7 7.88 -4.03 -0.72
C ALA A 7 8.69 -3.93 -2.01
N LYS A 8 9.83 -4.62 -2.07
CA LYS A 8 10.66 -4.57 -3.27
C LYS A 8 9.92 -5.13 -4.48
N HIS A 9 9.25 -6.24 -4.30
CA HIS A 9 8.54 -6.87 -5.42
C HIS A 9 7.42 -5.98 -5.92
N ILE A 10 6.73 -5.29 -5.04
CA ILE A 10 5.66 -4.40 -5.46
C ILE A 10 6.23 -3.22 -6.24
N VAL A 11 7.34 -2.65 -5.77
CA VAL A 11 7.95 -1.54 -6.51
C VAL A 11 8.28 -1.95 -7.93
N GLU A 12 8.65 -3.20 -8.11
CA GLU A 12 9.11 -3.67 -9.42
C GLU A 12 7.99 -3.96 -10.39
N VAL A 13 6.71 -3.96 -9.96
CA VAL A 13 5.64 -4.25 -10.90
C VAL A 13 5.26 -3.07 -11.78
N ASP A 14 5.70 -1.86 -11.43
CA ASP A 14 5.33 -0.69 -12.22
C ASP A 14 6.34 0.41 -11.98
N GLU A 15 6.88 0.96 -13.06
CA GLU A 15 7.93 1.97 -12.94
C GLU A 15 7.42 3.29 -12.38
N ARG A 16 6.11 3.48 -12.31
CA ARG A 16 5.55 4.71 -11.74
C ARG A 16 5.54 4.69 -10.22
N ILE A 17 5.84 3.55 -9.61
CA ILE A 17 5.87 3.42 -8.16
C ILE A 17 7.19 3.95 -7.65
N LEU A 18 7.14 4.86 -6.68
CA LEU A 18 8.33 5.47 -6.12
C LEU A 18 8.85 4.72 -4.90
N ALA A 19 7.96 4.19 -4.09
CA ALA A 19 8.33 3.49 -2.88
C ALA A 19 7.15 2.70 -2.36
N VAL A 20 7.44 1.67 -1.59
CA VAL A 20 6.41 0.89 -0.91
C VAL A 20 6.89 0.64 0.50
N TYR A 21 6.00 0.77 1.47
CA TYR A 21 6.33 0.33 2.81
C TYR A 21 5.13 -0.36 3.44
N VAL A 22 5.42 -1.18 4.42
CA VAL A 22 4.43 -2.02 5.06
C VAL A 22 4.40 -1.68 6.54
N VAL A 23 3.19 -1.45 7.06
CA VAL A 23 2.99 -1.16 8.48
C VAL A 23 2.40 -2.41 9.12
N ASP A 24 3.02 -2.89 10.18
CA ASP A 24 2.56 -4.10 10.83
C ASP A 24 1.47 -3.77 11.85
N SER A 25 0.98 -4.81 12.52
CA SER A 25 -0.14 -4.65 13.44
C SER A 25 0.23 -3.80 14.67
N ALA A 26 1.51 -3.61 14.91
CA ALA A 26 1.96 -2.74 16.00
C ALA A 26 2.09 -1.29 15.56
N GLY A 27 1.82 -1.00 14.30
CA GLY A 27 1.93 0.35 13.78
C GLY A 27 3.32 0.74 13.35
N LYS A 28 4.21 -0.23 13.20
CA LYS A 28 5.60 0.05 12.82
C LYS A 28 5.85 -0.34 11.39
N ILE A 29 6.78 0.37 10.76
CA ILE A 29 7.18 0.03 9.40
C ILE A 29 8.05 -1.21 9.49
N SER A 30 7.56 -2.30 8.89
CA SER A 30 8.23 -3.59 8.96
C SER A 30 8.97 -3.93 7.69
N ASP A 31 8.72 -3.20 6.60
CA ASP A 31 9.35 -3.45 5.32
C ASP A 31 9.31 -2.13 4.54
N LEU A 32 10.33 -1.87 3.76
CA LEU A 32 10.39 -0.60 3.03
C LEU A 32 11.35 -0.75 1.86
N PHE A 33 10.91 -0.32 0.68
CA PHE A 33 11.78 -0.27 -0.47
C PHE A 33 11.51 0.99 -1.28
N ILE A 34 12.55 1.73 -1.61
CA ILE A 34 12.46 2.95 -2.40
C ILE A 34 13.09 2.65 -3.76
N ALA A 35 12.37 3.02 -4.83
CA ALA A 35 12.87 2.79 -6.17
C ALA A 35 14.18 3.55 -6.37
N GLU A 36 15.06 2.97 -7.14
CA GLU A 36 16.40 3.50 -7.31
C GLU A 36 16.42 4.91 -7.83
N ASP A 37 15.53 5.19 -8.76
CA ASP A 37 15.52 6.51 -9.41
C ASP A 37 14.53 7.47 -8.76
N ALA A 38 13.88 7.06 -7.68
CA ALA A 38 12.99 7.96 -6.97
C ALA A 38 13.83 8.94 -6.16
N ASN A 39 13.45 10.18 -6.19
CA ASN A 39 14.20 11.20 -5.47
C ASN A 39 13.58 11.45 -4.10
N ILE A 40 13.50 10.39 -3.30
CA ILE A 40 12.94 10.47 -1.95
C ILE A 40 13.82 9.62 -1.05
N ASP A 41 13.70 9.85 0.25
CA ASP A 41 14.51 9.13 1.22
C ASP A 41 13.68 8.68 2.40
N HIS A 42 14.30 8.05 3.37
CA HIS A 42 13.59 7.53 4.52
C HIS A 42 12.92 8.64 5.33
N SER A 43 13.52 9.81 5.35
CA SER A 43 12.94 10.95 6.05
C SER A 43 11.60 11.33 5.43
N PHE A 44 11.51 11.27 4.11
CA PHE A 44 10.25 11.55 3.44
C PHE A 44 9.18 10.52 3.82
N ILE A 45 9.58 9.26 3.89
CA ILE A 45 8.65 8.19 4.29
C ILE A 45 8.10 8.45 5.69
N GLU A 46 8.98 8.82 6.61
CA GLU A 46 8.56 9.10 7.97
C GLU A 46 7.64 10.31 8.04
N THR A 47 7.91 11.30 7.20
CA THR A 47 7.05 12.47 7.14
C THR A 47 5.67 12.10 6.63
N VAL A 48 5.59 11.26 5.61
CA VAL A 48 4.30 10.80 5.08
C VAL A 48 3.54 10.09 6.19
N GLN A 49 4.21 9.18 6.88
CA GLN A 49 3.57 8.40 7.93
C GLN A 49 3.00 9.31 9.02
N SER A 50 3.78 10.29 9.44
CA SER A 50 3.36 11.20 10.50
C SER A 50 2.29 12.17 10.03
N SER A 51 2.51 12.78 8.86
CA SER A 51 1.64 13.84 8.39
C SER A 51 0.25 13.36 8.10
N LEU A 52 0.14 12.13 7.60
CA LEU A 52 -1.14 11.59 7.21
C LEU A 52 -1.73 10.70 8.29
N ASN A 53 -1.02 10.56 9.41
CA ASN A 53 -1.51 9.75 10.52
C ASN A 53 -1.86 8.34 10.05
N ILE A 54 -1.05 7.80 9.14
CA ILE A 54 -1.27 6.47 8.58
C ILE A 54 -0.90 5.43 9.62
N ARG A 55 -1.79 4.51 9.87
CA ARG A 55 -1.50 3.44 10.83
C ARG A 55 -2.38 2.26 10.52
N PHE A 56 -1.89 1.10 10.94
CA PHE A 56 -2.64 -0.12 10.78
C PHE A 56 -3.94 -0.06 11.59
N GLU A 57 -5.01 -0.49 10.98
CA GLU A 57 -6.27 -0.69 11.68
C GLU A 57 -6.60 -2.16 11.57
N GLY A 58 -6.82 -2.79 12.69
CA GLY A 58 -7.10 -4.20 12.68
C GLY A 58 -8.31 -4.53 11.85
N GLU A 59 -8.39 -5.78 11.45
CA GLU A 59 -9.48 -6.22 10.61
C GLU A 59 -10.83 -5.97 11.27
N GLN A 60 -10.90 -6.14 12.57
CA GLN A 60 -12.16 -5.91 13.29
C GLN A 60 -12.60 -4.47 13.18
N GLU A 61 -11.65 -3.54 13.26
CA GLU A 61 -11.99 -2.14 13.14
C GLU A 61 -12.52 -1.82 11.75
N ARG A 62 -11.89 -2.40 10.74
CA ARG A 62 -12.29 -2.10 9.38
C ARG A 62 -13.66 -2.62 9.03
N THR A 63 -14.07 -3.71 9.67
CA THR A 63 -15.35 -4.33 9.36
C THR A 63 -16.44 -3.96 10.33
N LYS A 64 -16.10 -3.27 11.41
CA LYS A 64 -17.06 -2.98 12.45
C LYS A 64 -18.17 -2.10 11.92
N GLU A 65 -19.39 -2.60 12.03
CA GLU A 65 -20.56 -1.82 11.66
C GLU A 65 -20.53 -1.26 10.24
N GLN A 66 -19.90 -1.98 9.34
CA GLN A 66 -19.78 -1.51 7.97
C GLN A 66 -20.79 -2.21 7.09
N PRO A 67 -21.86 -1.52 6.70
CA PRO A 67 -22.82 -2.16 5.80
C PRO A 67 -22.24 -2.47 4.44
N LEU A 68 -21.14 -1.81 4.08
CA LEU A 68 -20.52 -2.02 2.78
C LEU A 68 -19.50 -3.16 2.79
N GLY A 69 -19.22 -3.72 3.98
CA GLY A 69 -18.18 -4.74 4.07
C GLY A 69 -16.84 -4.14 4.39
N LYS A 70 -15.78 -4.91 4.18
CA LYS A 70 -14.44 -4.47 4.50
C LYS A 70 -13.99 -3.34 3.58
N HIS A 71 -13.28 -2.40 4.16
CA HIS A 71 -12.59 -1.37 3.39
C HIS A 71 -11.30 -2.01 2.87
N LEU A 72 -11.17 -2.18 1.57
CA LEU A 72 -10.06 -2.94 1.00
C LEU A 72 -8.87 -2.10 0.64
N TRP A 73 -9.09 -0.93 0.06
CA TRP A 73 -7.98 -0.05 -0.30
C TRP A 73 -8.50 1.35 -0.54
N ASN A 74 -7.57 2.29 -0.63
CA ASN A 74 -7.88 3.69 -0.74
C ASN A 74 -6.81 4.39 -1.57
N ILE A 75 -7.18 5.43 -2.33
CA ILE A 75 -6.23 6.24 -3.07
C ILE A 75 -6.33 7.67 -2.60
N LEU A 76 -5.18 8.26 -2.27
CA LEU A 76 -5.09 9.66 -1.89
C LEU A 76 -4.22 10.36 -2.93
N GLU A 77 -4.80 11.32 -3.63
CA GLU A 77 -4.07 12.03 -4.68
C GLU A 77 -3.61 13.38 -4.15
N TYR A 78 -2.30 13.58 -4.14
CA TYR A 78 -1.70 14.84 -3.75
C TYR A 78 -0.97 15.43 -4.93
N ASP A 79 -0.62 16.69 -4.82
CA ASP A 79 0.01 17.40 -5.91
C ASP A 79 1.32 16.73 -6.35
N ARG A 80 2.08 16.22 -5.40
CA ARG A 80 3.40 15.66 -5.71
C ARG A 80 3.46 14.15 -5.68
N VAL A 81 2.49 13.51 -5.05
CA VAL A 81 2.55 12.07 -4.89
C VAL A 81 1.16 11.52 -4.75
N ARG A 82 0.98 10.31 -5.24
CA ARG A 82 -0.25 9.55 -5.04
C ARG A 82 0.04 8.46 -4.02
N ILE A 83 -0.85 8.28 -3.08
CA ILE A 83 -0.68 7.29 -2.03
C ILE A 83 -1.79 6.26 -2.15
N ILE A 84 -1.43 5.00 -2.25
CA ILE A 84 -2.39 3.91 -2.29
C ILE A 84 -2.23 3.12 -1.00
N GLU A 85 -3.31 3.01 -0.25
CA GLU A 85 -3.33 2.26 1.01
C GLU A 85 -4.06 0.96 0.76
N ILE A 86 -3.43 -0.16 1.04
CA ILE A 86 -4.03 -1.46 0.82
C ILE A 86 -4.12 -2.18 2.15
N TYR A 87 -5.33 -2.51 2.57
CA TYR A 87 -5.58 -3.07 3.88
C TYR A 87 -5.61 -4.58 3.81
N GLU A 88 -4.70 -5.22 4.52
CA GLU A 88 -4.71 -6.67 4.69
C GLU A 88 -5.00 -6.97 6.14
N SER A 89 -5.27 -8.24 6.46
CA SER A 89 -5.73 -8.58 7.79
C SER A 89 -4.67 -8.29 8.87
N THR A 90 -3.39 -8.41 8.53
CA THR A 90 -2.34 -8.28 9.52
C THR A 90 -1.37 -7.14 9.25
N ARG A 91 -1.57 -6.42 8.15
CA ARG A 91 -0.64 -5.35 7.80
C ARG A 91 -1.31 -4.37 6.84
N LEU A 92 -0.70 -3.21 6.71
CA LEU A 92 -1.15 -2.18 5.81
C LEU A 92 -0.02 -1.91 4.82
N ILE A 93 -0.32 -1.97 3.54
CA ILE A 93 0.68 -1.73 2.51
C ILE A 93 0.45 -0.33 1.95
N ILE A 94 1.50 0.48 1.95
CA ILE A 94 1.43 1.85 1.46
C ILE A 94 2.30 1.95 0.21
N VAL A 95 1.68 2.36 -0.89
CA VAL A 95 2.37 2.52 -2.17
C VAL A 95 2.42 4.01 -2.48
N LEU A 96 3.62 4.54 -2.68
CA LEU A 96 3.81 5.92 -3.10
C LEU A 96 4.11 5.92 -4.58
N ALA A 97 3.36 6.66 -5.35
CA ALA A 97 3.48 6.64 -6.81
C ALA A 97 3.45 8.05 -7.36
N LYS A 98 3.79 8.17 -8.64
CA LYS A 98 3.75 9.45 -9.32
C LYS A 98 2.32 9.92 -9.41
N SER A 99 2.13 11.21 -9.23
CA SER A 99 0.81 11.82 -9.31
C SER A 99 0.47 12.18 -10.75
N HIS A 100 -0.75 12.65 -10.96
CA HIS A 100 -1.21 13.19 -12.25
C HIS A 100 -1.24 12.15 -13.37
N LEU A 101 -1.40 10.87 -13.00
CA LEU A 101 -1.59 9.81 -13.98
C LEU A 101 -3.03 9.36 -13.93
N SER A 102 -3.39 8.44 -14.80
CA SER A 102 -4.75 7.90 -14.82
C SER A 102 -5.15 7.40 -13.45
N PRO A 103 -6.28 7.85 -12.93
CA PRO A 103 -6.71 7.39 -11.61
C PRO A 103 -6.94 5.88 -11.63
N GLY A 104 -6.44 5.21 -10.63
CA GLY A 104 -6.67 3.79 -10.47
C GLY A 104 -5.76 2.90 -11.29
N ASP A 105 -5.04 3.45 -12.24
CA ASP A 105 -4.22 2.64 -13.13
C ASP A 105 -3.13 1.89 -12.36
N ILE A 106 -2.41 2.60 -11.52
CA ILE A 106 -1.36 1.98 -10.72
C ILE A 106 -1.97 1.04 -9.70
N ALA A 107 -3.09 1.45 -9.12
CA ALA A 107 -3.76 0.61 -8.14
C ALA A 107 -4.15 -0.72 -8.77
N ASP A 108 -4.68 -0.70 -9.99
CA ASP A 108 -5.05 -1.92 -10.66
C ASP A 108 -3.86 -2.84 -10.85
N THR A 109 -2.72 -2.27 -11.22
CA THR A 109 -1.52 -3.07 -11.42
C THR A 109 -1.07 -3.73 -10.12
N VAL A 110 -1.03 -2.96 -9.05
CA VAL A 110 -0.58 -3.49 -7.76
C VAL A 110 -1.56 -4.52 -7.22
N LEU A 111 -2.85 -4.22 -7.31
CA LEU A 111 -3.85 -5.14 -6.80
C LEU A 111 -3.86 -6.43 -7.61
N GLY A 112 -3.66 -6.32 -8.92
CA GLY A 112 -3.53 -7.50 -9.74
C GLY A 112 -2.37 -8.37 -9.31
N TYR A 113 -1.23 -7.75 -9.06
CA TYR A 113 -0.07 -8.47 -8.59
C TYR A 113 -0.37 -9.18 -7.27
N LEU A 114 -0.97 -8.46 -6.32
CA LEU A 114 -1.22 -9.02 -5.01
C LEU A 114 -2.22 -10.16 -5.05
N TYR A 115 -3.30 -9.98 -5.81
CA TYR A 115 -4.36 -10.97 -5.80
C TYR A 115 -4.02 -12.18 -6.63
N GLU A 116 -3.29 -11.99 -7.70
CA GLU A 116 -2.93 -13.12 -8.54
C GLU A 116 -1.80 -13.94 -7.96
N SER A 117 -0.89 -13.29 -7.24
CA SER A 117 0.25 -14.01 -6.71
C SER A 117 -0.05 -14.70 -5.39
N GLU A 118 -1.21 -14.41 -4.79
CA GLU A 118 -1.56 -15.04 -3.52
C GLU A 118 -2.78 -15.89 -3.74
N GLU A 119 -2.55 -17.15 -3.95
CA GLU A 119 -3.60 -18.06 -4.30
C GLU A 119 -4.74 -18.06 -3.36
N ASP A 120 -4.48 -17.77 -2.09
CA ASP A 120 -5.51 -17.83 -1.09
C ASP A 120 -6.36 -16.60 -1.04
N GLN A 121 -6.06 -15.58 -1.80
CA GLN A 121 -6.83 -14.38 -1.77
C GLN A 121 -8.19 -14.63 -2.33
N PRO A 122 -9.22 -14.26 -1.61
CA PRO A 122 -10.54 -14.39 -2.19
C PRO A 122 -10.67 -13.36 -3.27
N ARG A 123 -11.15 -13.80 -4.33
CA ARG A 123 -11.30 -12.91 -5.31
C ARG A 123 -12.51 -12.26 -5.25
N SER A 124 -13.24 -12.35 -4.68
CA SER A 124 -14.25 -11.74 -4.39
C SER A 124 -14.86 -11.06 -4.74
N LEU A 125 -15.18 -10.86 -4.67
CA LEU A 125 -15.72 -9.98 -4.80
C LEU A 125 -16.54 -9.87 -5.78
N PHE A 126 -16.53 -10.38 -6.62
CA PHE A 126 -17.39 -10.16 -7.62
C PHE A 126 -17.77 -11.36 -8.15
#